data_3352e723072cfca8d1caac69244d5823
#
_entry.id   3352e723072cfca8d1caac69244d5823
#
_cell.length_a   1.000
_cell.length_b   1.000
_cell.length_c   1.000
_cell.angle_alpha   90.00
_cell.angle_beta   90.00
_cell.angle_gamma   90.00
#
_symmetry.space_group_name_H-M   'P 1'
#
loop_
_entity.id
_entity.type
_entity.pdbx_description
1 polymer ?
#
loop_
_entity_poly.entity_id
_entity_poly.type
_entity_poly.pdbx_seq_one_letter_code
_entity_poly.pdbx_strand_id
1 'polypeptide(L)'
;MDRDLWLRIAFRLDSQWDHWLFDEFQDTSRAQWRALDLLIGEVIQSAEGSRTFFCVGDAKQSIYGWRGGDRKLFGEIASRYGEAIELRRLVTSHRSRRAVIDLVNAVFGNEAVLKELYGAAGAAWAKDWEPHRSAVTGEGGYACYLEARPVEGEGFPEESEEEIGADAEEEGSSPLDGALASLIRETIRPSERGLSCAVLVQTNAWARRLTDRLRKEGVGPVFLEGEIFPGADNQLGRLVTAALQSLAHPADMLARGWLEASPLGEPFRLEWERIGWRILHENGFHGVVEEILGRIPSSLGDAFAKERASLLREMAYRFDQTGSRDVERFLRFWKEQPVRLPEMTGTVQVMTIHKAKGLGFDVVVVTELERPLRRRGNLLRIEEDSGGAGGLLLAPGKAIVEKIPALAKAAEKAEEEERFERLCLLYVALTRARRELYLLAEASAKERGKSAGGPAAPTHRELLRRTLAEGPVRSLREGSGIDVLFERGERRKLEEPGSVPVEKESVPRPAEAFSFHPRSVRRMPVAPSRFEERERGQGVFTPLRSAGRKWGSLVHELLSRVERADAASLEPLRR
;
A
#
# COMPACT_ATOMS: atom_id res chain seq x y z
N MET A 1 17.24 8.91 -24.02
CA MET A 1 18.13 9.50 -23.01
C MET A 1 19.48 9.69 -23.64
N ASP A 2 20.08 10.87 -23.53
CA ASP A 2 21.35 11.19 -24.15
C ASP A 2 22.47 10.37 -23.48
N ARG A 3 23.27 9.65 -24.27
CA ARG A 3 24.38 8.80 -23.79
C ARG A 3 25.39 9.58 -22.96
N ASP A 4 25.58 10.86 -23.31
CA ASP A 4 26.51 11.75 -22.61
C ASP A 4 25.97 12.17 -21.23
N LEU A 5 24.67 12.41 -21.10
CA LEU A 5 24.04 12.69 -19.81
C LEU A 5 24.18 11.48 -18.88
N TRP A 6 24.03 10.28 -19.43
CA TRP A 6 24.17 9.05 -18.66
C TRP A 6 25.60 8.82 -18.18
N LEU A 7 26.60 9.00 -19.04
CA LEU A 7 28.02 8.90 -18.66
C LEU A 7 28.38 9.89 -17.54
N ARG A 8 27.79 11.07 -17.57
CA ARG A 8 27.93 12.08 -16.50
C ARG A 8 27.31 11.65 -15.19
N ILE A 9 26.17 10.94 -15.22
CA ILE A 9 25.52 10.38 -14.02
C ILE A 9 26.37 9.25 -13.46
N ALA A 10 26.81 8.30 -14.29
CA ALA A 10 27.66 7.19 -13.90
C ALA A 10 29.00 7.67 -13.28
N PHE A 11 29.63 8.67 -13.90
CA PHE A 11 30.85 9.30 -13.39
C PHE A 11 30.62 9.99 -12.02
N ARG A 12 29.46 10.62 -11.82
CA ARG A 12 29.11 11.23 -10.52
C ARG A 12 28.83 10.22 -9.42
N LEU A 13 28.27 9.07 -9.76
CA LEU A 13 28.00 8.02 -8.78
C LEU A 13 29.28 7.34 -8.30
N ASP A 14 30.39 7.39 -9.08
CA ASP A 14 31.72 6.83 -8.78
C ASP A 14 31.69 5.48 -8.05
N SER A 15 30.63 4.71 -8.32
CA SER A 15 30.38 3.41 -7.70
C SER A 15 29.91 2.41 -8.74
N GLN A 16 30.62 1.30 -8.82
CA GLN A 16 30.18 0.14 -9.57
C GLN A 16 29.44 -0.78 -8.63
N TRP A 17 28.19 -1.12 -9.01
CA TRP A 17 27.44 -2.15 -8.34
C TRP A 17 27.53 -3.43 -9.16
N ASP A 18 28.05 -4.47 -8.54
CA ASP A 18 28.24 -5.76 -9.19
C ASP A 18 27.00 -6.66 -9.06
N HIS A 19 26.15 -6.42 -8.06
CA HIS A 19 24.98 -7.23 -7.78
C HIS A 19 23.72 -6.37 -7.70
N TRP A 20 22.77 -6.64 -8.60
CA TRP A 20 21.50 -5.94 -8.68
C TRP A 20 20.37 -6.90 -8.30
N LEU A 21 19.61 -6.52 -7.26
CA LEU A 21 18.43 -7.24 -6.80
C LEU A 21 17.22 -6.32 -6.87
N PHE A 22 16.23 -6.73 -7.64
CA PHE A 22 14.95 -6.04 -7.76
C PHE A 22 13.84 -6.91 -7.21
N ASP A 23 13.08 -6.34 -6.29
CA ASP A 23 11.85 -6.93 -5.78
C ASP A 23 10.63 -6.12 -6.25
N GLU A 24 9.48 -6.77 -6.33
CA GLU A 24 8.22 -6.17 -6.79
C GLU A 24 8.37 -5.47 -8.16
N PHE A 25 9.11 -6.07 -9.07
CA PHE A 25 9.53 -5.42 -10.32
C PHE A 25 8.37 -4.99 -11.21
N GLN A 26 7.19 -5.62 -11.13
CA GLN A 26 5.98 -5.23 -11.86
C GLN A 26 5.49 -3.81 -11.54
N ASP A 27 5.98 -3.19 -10.47
CA ASP A 27 5.65 -1.82 -10.08
C ASP A 27 6.64 -0.79 -10.65
N THR A 28 7.69 -1.26 -11.34
CA THR A 28 8.69 -0.40 -11.96
C THR A 28 8.12 0.30 -13.19
N SER A 29 8.32 1.62 -13.26
CA SER A 29 7.93 2.40 -14.43
C SER A 29 8.98 2.31 -15.55
N ARG A 30 8.55 2.54 -16.81
CA ARG A 30 9.47 2.64 -17.95
C ARG A 30 10.51 3.73 -17.77
N ALA A 31 10.18 4.84 -17.10
CA ALA A 31 11.12 5.91 -16.83
C ALA A 31 12.24 5.47 -15.86
N GLN A 32 11.86 4.78 -14.78
CA GLN A 32 12.80 4.20 -13.83
C GLN A 32 13.70 3.15 -14.52
N TRP A 33 13.11 2.25 -15.29
CA TRP A 33 13.88 1.26 -16.03
C TRP A 33 14.87 1.90 -17.00
N ARG A 34 14.45 2.88 -17.81
CA ARG A 34 15.35 3.59 -18.73
C ARG A 34 16.54 4.25 -18.03
N ALA A 35 16.36 4.69 -16.79
CA ALA A 35 17.45 5.26 -16.01
C ALA A 35 18.48 4.22 -15.56
N LEU A 36 18.08 2.96 -15.41
CA LEU A 36 18.91 1.86 -14.91
C LEU A 36 19.39 0.91 -16.01
N ASP A 37 18.68 0.84 -17.11
CA ASP A 37 18.86 -0.15 -18.19
C ASP A 37 20.30 -0.24 -18.72
N LEU A 38 20.99 0.88 -18.85
CA LEU A 38 22.38 0.89 -19.33
C LEU A 38 23.35 0.30 -18.30
N LEU A 39 23.18 0.59 -17.01
CA LEU A 39 23.99 0.04 -15.93
C LEU A 39 23.76 -1.47 -15.78
N ILE A 40 22.51 -1.85 -15.81
CA ILE A 40 22.09 -3.25 -15.64
C ILE A 40 22.46 -4.07 -16.88
N GLY A 41 22.35 -3.48 -18.08
CA GLY A 41 22.74 -4.12 -19.33
C GLY A 41 24.20 -4.54 -19.37
N GLU A 42 25.10 -3.72 -18.81
CA GLU A 42 26.52 -4.08 -18.66
C GLU A 42 26.71 -5.26 -17.70
N VAL A 43 25.93 -5.33 -16.63
CA VAL A 43 26.00 -6.43 -15.67
C VAL A 43 25.48 -7.74 -16.27
N ILE A 44 24.32 -7.69 -16.95
CA ILE A 44 23.71 -8.88 -17.57
C ILE A 44 24.59 -9.46 -18.68
N GLN A 45 25.27 -8.60 -19.45
CA GLN A 45 26.12 -9.03 -20.57
C GLN A 45 27.57 -9.36 -20.14
N SER A 46 27.90 -9.19 -18.86
CA SER A 46 29.23 -9.51 -18.34
C SER A 46 29.47 -11.03 -18.35
N ALA A 47 30.45 -11.49 -19.12
CA ALA A 47 30.82 -12.91 -19.21
C ALA A 47 31.61 -13.42 -17.99
N GLU A 48 32.02 -12.53 -17.08
CA GLU A 48 32.98 -12.89 -16.01
C GLU A 48 32.32 -13.60 -14.80
N GLY A 49 30.98 -13.72 -14.74
CA GLY A 49 30.28 -14.38 -13.65
C GLY A 49 30.42 -13.71 -12.27
N SER A 50 31.20 -12.61 -12.20
CA SER A 50 31.43 -11.85 -10.96
C SER A 50 30.30 -10.88 -10.64
N ARG A 51 29.44 -10.57 -11.61
CA ARG A 51 28.32 -9.64 -11.54
C ARG A 51 27.01 -10.40 -11.69
N THR A 52 25.98 -9.99 -10.96
CA THR A 52 24.69 -10.67 -11.00
C THR A 52 23.52 -9.69 -11.12
N PHE A 53 22.52 -10.09 -11.90
CA PHE A 53 21.22 -9.46 -11.96
C PHE A 53 20.17 -10.46 -11.48
N PHE A 54 19.40 -10.08 -10.48
CA PHE A 54 18.27 -10.85 -9.97
C PHE A 54 17.04 -9.97 -9.90
N CYS A 55 15.96 -10.44 -10.48
CA CYS A 55 14.72 -9.67 -10.55
C CYS A 55 13.55 -10.60 -10.22
N VAL A 56 12.74 -10.17 -9.24
CA VAL A 56 11.55 -10.89 -8.80
C VAL A 56 10.32 -10.00 -8.95
N GLY A 57 9.22 -10.58 -9.43
CA GLY A 57 7.95 -9.88 -9.56
C GLY A 57 6.84 -10.80 -10.05
N ASP A 58 5.61 -10.32 -9.93
CA ASP A 58 4.42 -11.01 -10.40
C ASP A 58 3.51 -10.04 -11.15
N ALA A 59 3.41 -10.18 -12.47
CA ALA A 59 2.55 -9.35 -13.32
C ALA A 59 1.08 -9.34 -12.86
N LYS A 60 0.63 -10.41 -12.19
CA LYS A 60 -0.71 -10.53 -11.60
C LYS A 60 -0.90 -9.67 -10.34
N GLN A 61 0.18 -9.13 -9.76
CA GLN A 61 0.15 -8.22 -8.62
C GLN A 61 0.43 -6.76 -9.02
N SER A 62 0.39 -6.44 -10.32
CA SER A 62 0.58 -5.07 -10.82
C SER A 62 -0.69 -4.24 -10.59
N ILE A 63 -0.72 -3.47 -9.50
CA ILE A 63 -1.85 -2.62 -9.09
C ILE A 63 -1.46 -1.14 -8.98
N TYR A 64 -0.28 -0.77 -9.48
CA TYR A 64 0.24 0.60 -9.48
C TYR A 64 0.44 1.17 -10.89
N GLY A 65 -0.39 0.73 -11.87
CA GLY A 65 -0.41 1.29 -13.22
C GLY A 65 -0.63 2.81 -13.22
N TRP A 66 -1.45 3.32 -12.31
CA TRP A 66 -1.70 4.76 -12.11
C TRP A 66 -0.45 5.56 -11.62
N ARG A 67 0.56 4.89 -11.04
CA ARG A 67 1.88 5.48 -10.70
C ARG A 67 2.91 5.29 -11.81
N GLY A 68 2.51 4.70 -12.95
CA GLY A 68 3.39 4.43 -14.08
C GLY A 68 4.07 3.06 -14.05
N GLY A 69 3.72 2.18 -13.12
CA GLY A 69 4.14 0.77 -13.12
C GLY A 69 3.73 0.09 -14.44
N ASP A 70 4.62 -0.68 -15.04
CA ASP A 70 4.36 -1.35 -16.31
C ASP A 70 4.68 -2.85 -16.23
N ARG A 71 3.61 -3.65 -16.09
CA ARG A 71 3.70 -5.13 -16.03
C ARG A 71 4.36 -5.77 -17.25
N LYS A 72 4.31 -5.12 -18.43
CA LYS A 72 4.87 -5.65 -19.68
C LYS A 72 6.40 -5.59 -19.69
N LEU A 73 6.95 -4.68 -18.89
CA LEU A 73 8.39 -4.45 -18.80
C LEU A 73 9.16 -5.73 -18.43
N PHE A 74 8.58 -6.57 -17.56
CA PHE A 74 9.18 -7.84 -17.14
C PHE A 74 9.42 -8.78 -18.33
N GLY A 75 8.41 -8.98 -19.17
CA GLY A 75 8.50 -9.81 -20.37
C GLY A 75 9.41 -9.20 -21.46
N GLU A 76 9.40 -7.88 -21.60
CA GLU A 76 10.26 -7.17 -22.55
C GLU A 76 11.74 -7.32 -22.20
N ILE A 77 12.10 -7.26 -20.91
CA ILE A 77 13.48 -7.47 -20.45
C ILE A 77 13.93 -8.91 -20.70
N ALA A 78 13.09 -9.87 -20.34
CA ALA A 78 13.38 -11.28 -20.61
C ALA A 78 13.58 -11.56 -22.10
N SER A 79 12.75 -10.95 -22.97
CA SER A 79 12.90 -11.07 -24.42
C SER A 79 14.15 -10.37 -24.96
N ARG A 80 14.49 -9.19 -24.41
CA ARG A 80 15.63 -8.39 -24.88
C ARG A 80 16.97 -9.03 -24.59
N TYR A 81 17.11 -9.59 -23.40
CA TYR A 81 18.38 -10.20 -22.96
C TYR A 81 18.46 -11.71 -23.24
N GLY A 82 17.33 -12.34 -23.63
CA GLY A 82 17.28 -13.72 -24.11
C GLY A 82 18.01 -14.70 -23.18
N GLU A 83 18.98 -15.44 -23.75
CA GLU A 83 19.72 -16.47 -23.03
C GLU A 83 20.59 -15.96 -21.87
N ALA A 84 20.85 -14.65 -21.79
CA ALA A 84 21.60 -14.08 -20.68
C ALA A 84 20.79 -14.02 -19.37
N ILE A 85 19.45 -14.23 -19.42
CA ILE A 85 18.57 -14.26 -18.26
C ILE A 85 17.86 -15.60 -18.18
N GLU A 86 18.07 -16.34 -17.09
CA GLU A 86 17.28 -17.53 -16.77
C GLU A 86 15.96 -17.12 -16.14
N LEU A 87 14.83 -17.47 -16.77
CA LEU A 87 13.49 -17.21 -16.25
C LEU A 87 12.98 -18.42 -15.50
N ARG A 88 12.68 -18.25 -14.21
CA ARG A 88 12.08 -19.28 -13.36
C ARG A 88 10.70 -18.87 -12.88
N ARG A 89 9.71 -19.74 -13.03
CA ARG A 89 8.35 -19.52 -12.55
C ARG A 89 8.15 -20.10 -11.16
N LEU A 90 7.54 -19.31 -10.27
CA LEU A 90 7.23 -19.70 -8.91
C LEU A 90 5.72 -19.93 -8.77
N VAL A 91 5.28 -21.18 -8.75
CA VAL A 91 3.86 -21.55 -8.65
C VAL A 91 3.49 -22.09 -7.27
N THR A 92 4.48 -22.26 -6.39
CA THR A 92 4.30 -22.80 -5.05
C THR A 92 4.19 -21.68 -4.02
N SER A 93 3.04 -21.58 -3.35
CA SER A 93 2.81 -20.63 -2.27
C SER A 93 3.26 -21.21 -0.93
N HIS A 94 4.15 -20.50 -0.25
CA HIS A 94 4.57 -20.79 1.13
C HIS A 94 3.78 -19.98 2.16
N ARG A 95 2.79 -19.19 1.73
CA ARG A 95 1.98 -18.32 2.58
C ARG A 95 0.65 -18.94 2.94
N SER A 96 -0.08 -19.39 1.92
CA SER A 96 -1.50 -19.71 2.03
C SER A 96 -1.75 -21.21 2.09
N ARG A 97 -2.69 -21.60 2.93
CA ARG A 97 -3.17 -22.99 3.03
C ARG A 97 -3.91 -23.41 1.78
N ARG A 98 -4.02 -24.74 1.59
CA ARG A 98 -4.59 -25.36 0.39
C ARG A 98 -5.98 -24.84 0.03
N ALA A 99 -6.89 -24.70 1.00
CA ALA A 99 -8.26 -24.25 0.73
C ALA A 99 -8.30 -22.84 0.07
N VAL A 100 -7.40 -21.92 0.49
CA VAL A 100 -7.26 -20.59 -0.10
C VAL A 100 -6.75 -20.71 -1.54
N ILE A 101 -5.72 -21.51 -1.75
CA ILE A 101 -5.13 -21.72 -3.09
C ILE A 101 -6.13 -22.39 -4.04
N ASP A 102 -6.91 -23.37 -3.56
CA ASP A 102 -7.95 -24.03 -4.36
C ASP A 102 -9.01 -23.03 -4.82
N LEU A 103 -9.45 -22.09 -3.96
CA LEU A 103 -10.36 -21.01 -4.35
C LEU A 103 -9.73 -20.08 -5.38
N VAL A 104 -8.48 -19.65 -5.17
CA VAL A 104 -7.75 -18.79 -6.11
C VAL A 104 -7.65 -19.47 -7.48
N ASN A 105 -7.33 -20.76 -7.52
CA ASN A 105 -7.28 -21.53 -8.76
C ASN A 105 -8.65 -21.67 -9.44
N ALA A 106 -9.72 -21.86 -8.67
CA ALA A 106 -11.09 -21.95 -9.22
C ALA A 106 -11.52 -20.64 -9.90
N VAL A 107 -11.18 -19.50 -9.31
CA VAL A 107 -11.51 -18.17 -9.88
C VAL A 107 -10.67 -17.86 -11.11
N PHE A 108 -9.35 -17.91 -10.98
CA PHE A 108 -8.43 -17.43 -12.01
C PHE A 108 -8.02 -18.47 -13.05
N GLY A 109 -8.32 -19.73 -12.82
CA GLY A 109 -8.13 -20.82 -13.78
C GLY A 109 -9.30 -21.00 -14.75
N ASN A 110 -10.43 -20.30 -14.55
CA ASN A 110 -11.59 -20.42 -15.43
C ASN A 110 -11.45 -19.49 -16.66
N GLU A 111 -10.68 -19.95 -17.64
CA GLU A 111 -10.37 -19.21 -18.87
C GLU A 111 -11.62 -18.74 -19.62
N ALA A 112 -12.66 -19.59 -19.71
CA ALA A 112 -13.88 -19.27 -20.46
C ALA A 112 -14.60 -18.05 -19.85
N VAL A 113 -14.82 -18.05 -18.54
CA VAL A 113 -15.49 -16.96 -17.82
C VAL A 113 -14.64 -15.69 -17.86
N LEU A 114 -13.32 -15.81 -17.69
CA LEU A 114 -12.42 -14.65 -17.77
C LEU A 114 -12.45 -13.98 -19.14
N LYS A 115 -12.39 -14.76 -20.23
CA LYS A 115 -12.47 -14.24 -21.58
C LYS A 115 -13.83 -13.57 -21.86
N GLU A 116 -14.89 -14.18 -21.41
CA GLU A 116 -16.25 -13.64 -21.63
C GLU A 116 -16.45 -12.31 -20.89
N LEU A 117 -16.08 -12.23 -19.61
CA LEU A 117 -16.29 -11.05 -18.79
C LEU A 117 -15.28 -9.91 -19.06
N TYR A 118 -14.01 -10.25 -19.29
CA TYR A 118 -12.92 -9.27 -19.37
C TYR A 118 -12.31 -9.13 -20.77
N GLY A 119 -12.80 -9.87 -21.77
CA GLY A 119 -12.34 -9.76 -23.16
C GLY A 119 -10.85 -10.04 -23.33
N ALA A 120 -10.13 -9.12 -23.98
CA ALA A 120 -8.69 -9.25 -24.23
C ALA A 120 -7.87 -9.30 -22.93
N ALA A 121 -8.28 -8.57 -21.89
CA ALA A 121 -7.63 -8.62 -20.59
C ALA A 121 -7.76 -10.01 -19.95
N GLY A 122 -8.94 -10.64 -20.03
CA GLY A 122 -9.16 -12.01 -19.56
C GLY A 122 -8.36 -13.04 -20.36
N ALA A 123 -8.25 -12.86 -21.67
CA ALA A 123 -7.41 -13.70 -22.52
C ALA A 123 -5.92 -13.59 -22.19
N ALA A 124 -5.43 -12.36 -21.95
CA ALA A 124 -4.06 -12.11 -21.53
C ALA A 124 -3.76 -12.73 -20.16
N TRP A 125 -4.71 -12.65 -19.22
CA TRP A 125 -4.60 -13.29 -17.92
C TRP A 125 -4.49 -14.81 -18.04
N ALA A 126 -5.40 -15.43 -18.79
CA ALA A 126 -5.45 -16.88 -18.97
C ALA A 126 -4.16 -17.45 -19.62
N LYS A 127 -3.55 -16.69 -20.55
CA LYS A 127 -2.30 -17.08 -21.20
C LYS A 127 -1.15 -17.22 -20.21
N ASP A 128 -1.09 -16.35 -19.19
CA ASP A 128 0.01 -16.30 -18.23
C ASP A 128 -0.35 -17.03 -16.90
N TRP A 129 -1.55 -17.64 -16.84
CA TRP A 129 -2.01 -18.33 -15.65
C TRP A 129 -1.41 -19.72 -15.54
N GLU A 130 -0.87 -20.03 -14.37
CA GLU A 130 -0.50 -21.38 -13.96
C GLU A 130 -1.14 -21.71 -12.61
N PRO A 131 -1.77 -22.90 -12.46
CA PRO A 131 -2.37 -23.30 -11.20
C PRO A 131 -1.34 -23.30 -10.07
N HIS A 132 -1.69 -22.62 -9.00
CA HIS A 132 -0.83 -22.52 -7.82
C HIS A 132 -0.95 -23.75 -6.92
N ARG A 133 0.10 -24.04 -6.17
CA ARG A 133 0.15 -25.11 -5.18
C ARG A 133 0.52 -24.55 -3.82
N SER A 134 -0.03 -25.14 -2.76
CA SER A 134 0.38 -24.78 -1.40
C SER A 134 1.49 -25.70 -0.93
N ALA A 135 2.58 -25.11 -0.41
CA ALA A 135 3.61 -25.83 0.33
C ALA A 135 3.31 -25.89 1.83
N VAL A 136 2.31 -25.14 2.30
CA VAL A 136 1.96 -25.11 3.72
C VAL A 136 1.30 -26.43 4.11
N THR A 137 2.01 -27.19 4.93
CA THR A 137 1.53 -28.44 5.52
C THR A 137 0.75 -28.16 6.81
N GLY A 138 -0.10 -29.11 7.22
CA GLY A 138 -0.88 -29.03 8.46
C GLY A 138 -2.39 -28.94 8.20
N GLU A 139 -3.16 -29.27 9.25
CA GLU A 139 -4.62 -29.29 9.22
C GLU A 139 -5.21 -27.88 9.21
N GLY A 140 -6.42 -27.79 8.66
CA GLY A 140 -7.21 -26.56 8.60
C GLY A 140 -6.88 -25.74 7.37
N GLY A 141 -7.63 -24.69 7.21
CA GLY A 141 -7.69 -23.80 6.05
C GLY A 141 -9.12 -23.81 5.53
N TYR A 142 -9.64 -22.61 5.34
CA TYR A 142 -11.03 -22.44 4.93
C TYR A 142 -11.13 -21.30 3.92
N ALA A 143 -11.94 -21.49 2.91
CA ALA A 143 -12.24 -20.46 1.95
C ALA A 143 -13.70 -20.53 1.52
N CYS A 144 -14.41 -19.42 1.48
CA CYS A 144 -15.82 -19.39 1.11
C CYS A 144 -16.18 -18.12 0.34
N TYR A 145 -17.27 -18.26 -0.45
CA TYR A 145 -17.98 -17.16 -1.07
C TYR A 145 -19.38 -17.07 -0.49
N LEU A 146 -19.70 -15.88 0.01
CA LEU A 146 -20.90 -15.58 0.78
C LEU A 146 -21.66 -14.42 0.12
N GLU A 147 -23.00 -14.47 0.17
CA GLU A 147 -23.85 -13.35 -0.21
C GLU A 147 -24.78 -12.96 0.95
N ALA A 148 -24.79 -11.66 1.32
CA ALA A 148 -25.69 -11.11 2.31
C ALA A 148 -27.04 -10.79 1.66
N ARG A 149 -28.15 -11.30 2.24
CA ARG A 149 -29.49 -11.00 1.77
C ARG A 149 -29.89 -9.58 2.16
N PRO A 150 -30.67 -8.87 1.31
CA PRO A 150 -31.27 -7.61 1.70
C PRO A 150 -32.16 -7.81 2.94
N VAL A 151 -32.14 -6.87 3.86
CA VAL A 151 -33.08 -6.86 4.99
C VAL A 151 -34.44 -6.45 4.45
N GLU A 152 -35.48 -7.26 4.71
CA GLU A 152 -36.86 -6.93 4.33
C GLU A 152 -37.29 -5.66 5.06
N GLY A 153 -37.58 -4.58 4.32
CA GLY A 153 -38.11 -3.32 4.86
C GLY A 153 -37.21 -2.09 4.70
N GLU A 154 -35.94 -2.22 4.38
CA GLU A 154 -35.08 -1.09 4.00
C GLU A 154 -35.05 -1.00 2.47
N GLY A 155 -35.76 0.00 1.91
CA GLY A 155 -35.71 0.32 0.48
C GLY A 155 -34.29 0.72 0.11
N PHE A 156 -33.78 0.17 -0.99
CA PHE A 156 -32.51 0.64 -1.56
C PHE A 156 -32.66 2.11 -1.92
N PRO A 157 -31.72 2.99 -1.57
CA PRO A 157 -31.67 4.29 -2.20
C PRO A 157 -31.51 4.05 -3.71
N GLU A 158 -32.43 4.58 -4.51
CA GLU A 158 -32.26 4.61 -5.97
C GLU A 158 -31.01 5.43 -6.25
N GLU A 159 -29.95 4.75 -6.71
CA GLU A 159 -28.75 5.42 -7.19
C GLU A 159 -29.13 6.27 -8.40
N SER A 160 -29.33 7.57 -8.18
CA SER A 160 -29.33 8.56 -9.25
C SER A 160 -27.92 8.60 -9.84
N GLU A 161 -27.78 8.42 -11.16
CA GLU A 161 -26.51 8.40 -11.90
C GLU A 161 -25.76 9.75 -11.88
N GLU A 162 -26.22 10.76 -11.16
CA GLU A 162 -25.64 12.10 -11.13
C GLU A 162 -24.81 12.30 -9.86
N GLU A 163 -23.52 12.46 -10.06
CA GLU A 163 -22.53 13.11 -9.19
C GLU A 163 -22.50 12.67 -7.70
N ILE A 164 -21.87 11.52 -7.43
CA ILE A 164 -21.32 11.31 -6.10
C ILE A 164 -19.99 12.08 -6.03
N GLY A 165 -20.05 13.33 -5.58
CA GLY A 165 -18.89 14.06 -5.10
C GLY A 165 -18.22 13.27 -3.97
N ALA A 166 -16.91 13.44 -3.79
CA ALA A 166 -16.09 12.69 -2.84
C ALA A 166 -16.51 12.80 -1.35
N ASP A 167 -17.57 13.56 -1.04
CA ASP A 167 -17.99 13.95 0.30
C ASP A 167 -19.48 13.65 0.60
N ALA A 168 -20.17 12.83 -0.21
CA ALA A 168 -21.55 12.44 0.14
C ALA A 168 -21.52 11.46 1.33
N GLU A 169 -21.75 11.99 2.52
CA GLU A 169 -22.07 11.25 3.75
C GLU A 169 -23.46 10.61 3.60
N GLU A 170 -23.52 9.44 2.93
CA GLU A 170 -24.72 8.61 2.98
C GLU A 170 -24.81 7.94 4.35
N GLU A 171 -25.66 8.47 5.23
CA GLU A 171 -25.98 7.94 6.57
C GLU A 171 -26.76 6.60 6.54
N GLY A 172 -26.92 5.92 5.42
CA GLY A 172 -27.62 4.65 5.27
C GLY A 172 -26.80 3.45 5.77
N SER A 173 -27.41 2.60 6.59
CA SER A 173 -26.88 1.28 6.96
C SER A 173 -27.01 0.34 5.76
N SER A 174 -25.91 -0.21 5.25
CA SER A 174 -25.97 -1.27 4.23
C SER A 174 -26.22 -2.64 4.90
N PRO A 175 -27.05 -3.50 4.32
CA PRO A 175 -27.20 -4.88 4.77
C PRO A 175 -25.87 -5.62 4.90
N LEU A 176 -24.91 -5.27 4.05
CA LEU A 176 -23.56 -5.82 4.06
C LEU A 176 -22.79 -5.50 5.37
N ASP A 177 -22.98 -4.31 5.93
CA ASP A 177 -22.29 -3.89 7.15
C ASP A 177 -22.70 -4.75 8.37
N GLY A 178 -24.01 -4.98 8.53
CA GLY A 178 -24.53 -5.84 9.59
C GLY A 178 -24.14 -7.31 9.40
N ALA A 179 -24.20 -7.81 8.17
CA ALA A 179 -23.79 -9.16 7.83
C ALA A 179 -22.28 -9.36 8.12
N LEU A 180 -21.45 -8.38 7.76
CA LEU A 180 -20.00 -8.42 8.03
C LEU A 180 -19.72 -8.40 9.55
N ALA A 181 -20.39 -7.55 10.31
CA ALA A 181 -20.24 -7.50 11.76
C ALA A 181 -20.61 -8.83 12.42
N SER A 182 -21.74 -9.43 12.00
CA SER A 182 -22.17 -10.75 12.47
C SER A 182 -21.16 -11.86 12.06
N LEU A 183 -20.68 -11.83 10.83
CA LEU A 183 -19.66 -12.78 10.34
C LEU A 183 -18.39 -12.72 11.21
N ILE A 184 -17.88 -11.51 11.50
CA ILE A 184 -16.67 -11.35 12.31
C ILE A 184 -16.92 -11.76 13.76
N ARG A 185 -18.00 -11.30 14.38
CA ARG A 185 -18.29 -11.52 15.80
C ARG A 185 -18.67 -12.97 16.11
N GLU A 186 -19.44 -13.59 15.26
CA GLU A 186 -20.07 -14.89 15.57
C GLU A 186 -19.38 -16.08 14.88
N THR A 187 -18.73 -15.83 13.75
CA THR A 187 -18.13 -16.88 12.93
C THR A 187 -16.62 -16.88 12.96
N ILE A 188 -15.97 -15.74 12.67
CA ILE A 188 -14.51 -15.62 12.59
C ILE A 188 -13.89 -15.55 13.98
N ARG A 189 -14.41 -14.67 14.84
CA ARG A 189 -14.01 -14.52 16.26
C ARG A 189 -12.50 -14.35 16.43
N PRO A 190 -11.87 -13.35 15.77
CA PRO A 190 -10.41 -13.23 15.71
C PRO A 190 -9.79 -13.03 17.08
N SER A 191 -10.43 -12.24 17.95
CA SER A 191 -9.93 -11.96 19.31
C SER A 191 -9.85 -13.23 20.18
N GLU A 192 -10.87 -14.09 20.10
CA GLU A 192 -10.91 -15.33 20.88
C GLU A 192 -9.94 -16.39 20.34
N ARG A 193 -9.69 -16.35 19.02
CA ARG A 193 -8.82 -17.31 18.35
C ARG A 193 -7.36 -16.82 18.24
N GLY A 194 -7.06 -15.60 18.68
CA GLY A 194 -5.72 -15.00 18.59
C GLY A 194 -5.24 -14.84 17.15
N LEU A 195 -6.15 -14.63 16.18
CA LEU A 195 -5.83 -14.55 14.75
C LEU A 195 -5.72 -13.10 14.28
N SER A 196 -4.79 -12.81 13.38
CA SER A 196 -4.77 -11.57 12.62
C SER A 196 -5.89 -11.60 11.57
N CYS A 197 -6.75 -10.57 11.56
CA CYS A 197 -7.88 -10.48 10.64
C CYS A 197 -7.84 -9.17 9.85
N ALA A 198 -7.88 -9.24 8.52
CA ALA A 198 -8.01 -8.07 7.66
C ALA A 198 -9.35 -8.03 6.94
N VAL A 199 -10.00 -6.88 6.93
CA VAL A 199 -11.14 -6.56 6.06
C VAL A 199 -10.66 -5.67 4.94
N LEU A 200 -10.72 -6.16 3.70
CA LEU A 200 -10.20 -5.48 2.53
C LEU A 200 -11.33 -4.80 1.77
N VAL A 201 -11.12 -3.51 1.50
CA VAL A 201 -12.05 -2.63 0.78
C VAL A 201 -11.36 -1.91 -0.38
N GLN A 202 -12.14 -1.27 -1.25
CA GLN A 202 -11.58 -0.60 -2.44
C GLN A 202 -11.05 0.81 -2.15
N THR A 203 -11.69 1.57 -1.25
CA THR A 203 -11.37 2.98 -1.02
C THR A 203 -11.10 3.31 0.45
N ASN A 204 -10.32 4.38 0.69
CA ASN A 204 -10.05 4.86 2.04
C ASN A 204 -11.30 5.42 2.74
N ALA A 205 -12.20 6.06 1.99
CA ALA A 205 -13.46 6.57 2.53
C ALA A 205 -14.31 5.43 3.10
N TRP A 206 -14.43 4.35 2.31
CA TRP A 206 -15.14 3.16 2.74
C TRP A 206 -14.47 2.46 3.93
N ALA A 207 -13.14 2.38 3.95
CA ALA A 207 -12.41 1.81 5.08
C ALA A 207 -12.71 2.56 6.40
N ARG A 208 -12.77 3.88 6.36
CA ARG A 208 -13.11 4.71 7.54
C ARG A 208 -14.54 4.44 8.01
N ARG A 209 -15.51 4.57 7.10
CA ARG A 209 -16.92 4.32 7.39
C ARG A 209 -17.14 2.92 8.00
N LEU A 210 -16.55 1.90 7.36
CA LEU A 210 -16.68 0.52 7.81
C LEU A 210 -16.04 0.28 9.18
N THR A 211 -14.89 0.90 9.45
CA THR A 211 -14.24 0.84 10.77
C THR A 211 -15.16 1.37 11.87
N ASP A 212 -15.77 2.54 11.63
CA ASP A 212 -16.66 3.17 12.60
C ASP A 212 -17.94 2.34 12.78
N ARG A 213 -18.45 1.76 11.70
CA ARG A 213 -19.62 0.90 11.75
C ARG A 213 -19.35 -0.38 12.54
N LEU A 214 -18.27 -1.09 12.26
CA LEU A 214 -17.89 -2.31 12.99
C LEU A 214 -17.72 -2.05 14.49
N ARG A 215 -17.16 -0.90 14.87
CA ARG A 215 -17.05 -0.49 16.27
C ARG A 215 -18.41 -0.27 16.92
N LYS A 216 -19.34 0.41 16.23
CA LYS A 216 -20.73 0.60 16.70
C LYS A 216 -21.47 -0.72 16.86
N GLU A 217 -21.22 -1.68 16.02
CA GLU A 217 -21.81 -3.05 16.09
C GLU A 217 -21.12 -3.95 17.14
N GLY A 218 -20.21 -3.40 17.94
CA GLY A 218 -19.53 -4.14 19.01
C GLY A 218 -18.48 -5.14 18.54
N VAL A 219 -18.00 -5.03 17.30
CA VAL A 219 -16.81 -5.75 16.86
C VAL A 219 -15.59 -5.08 17.45
N GLY A 220 -14.76 -5.79 18.18
CA GLY A 220 -13.59 -5.19 18.79
C GLY A 220 -12.44 -6.18 18.95
N PRO A 221 -11.22 -5.67 19.03
CA PRO A 221 -10.74 -4.34 18.62
C PRO A 221 -10.64 -4.19 17.09
N VAL A 222 -11.10 -3.05 16.55
CA VAL A 222 -11.07 -2.74 15.12
C VAL A 222 -10.17 -1.53 14.87
N PHE A 223 -9.23 -1.67 13.96
CA PHE A 223 -8.28 -0.62 13.56
C PHE A 223 -8.42 -0.29 12.07
N LEU A 224 -8.37 0.99 11.76
CA LEU A 224 -8.17 1.45 10.39
C LEU A 224 -6.69 1.38 10.06
N GLU A 225 -6.29 0.50 9.13
CA GLU A 225 -4.90 0.42 8.74
C GLU A 225 -4.60 1.28 7.51
N GLY A 226 -3.53 1.96 7.63
CA GLY A 226 -2.95 2.81 6.63
C GLY A 226 -1.67 3.35 7.21
N GLU A 227 -0.99 4.20 6.46
CA GLU A 227 -0.03 5.11 7.06
C GLU A 227 -0.78 5.89 8.13
N ILE A 228 -0.57 5.50 9.38
CA ILE A 228 -1.13 6.18 10.52
C ILE A 228 -0.26 7.39 10.73
N PHE A 229 -0.88 8.54 10.74
CA PHE A 229 -0.25 9.79 11.12
C PHE A 229 -0.69 10.17 12.53
N PRO A 230 -0.06 9.61 13.58
CA PRO A 230 -0.53 9.76 14.94
C PRO A 230 -0.67 11.23 15.37
N GLY A 231 0.10 12.12 14.75
CA GLY A 231 0.01 13.55 14.98
C GLY A 231 -1.23 14.24 14.37
N ALA A 232 -1.92 13.56 13.42
CA ALA A 232 -3.02 14.18 12.66
C ALA A 232 -4.32 13.37 12.66
N ASP A 233 -4.28 12.07 12.88
CA ASP A 233 -5.42 11.15 12.69
C ASP A 233 -6.32 11.01 13.93
N ASN A 234 -5.97 11.64 15.06
CA ASN A 234 -6.70 11.53 16.32
C ASN A 234 -6.73 12.84 17.11
N GLN A 235 -7.60 12.91 18.09
CA GLN A 235 -7.78 14.12 18.90
C GLN A 235 -6.55 14.46 19.77
N LEU A 236 -5.84 13.46 20.29
CA LEU A 236 -4.64 13.68 21.11
C LEU A 236 -3.53 14.35 20.30
N GLY A 237 -3.28 13.85 19.09
CA GLY A 237 -2.29 14.44 18.18
C GLY A 237 -2.65 15.87 17.79
N ARG A 238 -3.94 16.15 17.54
CA ARG A 238 -4.43 17.51 17.25
C ARG A 238 -4.26 18.43 18.43
N LEU A 239 -4.49 17.95 19.65
CA LEU A 239 -4.32 18.73 20.88
C LEU A 239 -2.86 19.13 21.07
N VAL A 240 -1.92 18.19 20.90
CA VAL A 240 -0.48 18.48 20.95
C VAL A 240 -0.09 19.49 19.85
N THR A 241 -0.65 19.32 18.64
CA THR A 241 -0.44 20.26 17.54
C THR A 241 -0.90 21.67 17.91
N ALA A 242 -2.12 21.80 18.46
CA ALA A 242 -2.68 23.10 18.86
C ALA A 242 -1.84 23.75 19.98
N ALA A 243 -1.39 22.97 20.96
CA ALA A 243 -0.52 23.45 22.02
C ALA A 243 0.80 24.00 21.48
N LEU A 244 1.46 23.31 20.58
CA LEU A 244 2.71 23.77 19.97
C LEU A 244 2.50 24.95 19.02
N GLN A 245 1.43 24.95 18.23
CA GLN A 245 1.07 26.09 17.37
C GLN A 245 0.78 27.36 18.18
N SER A 246 0.08 27.24 19.30
CA SER A 246 -0.18 28.39 20.16
C SER A 246 1.08 28.99 20.80
N LEU A 247 2.12 28.18 21.03
CA LEU A 247 3.42 28.68 21.47
C LEU A 247 4.20 29.38 20.34
N ALA A 248 4.26 28.75 19.14
CA ALA A 248 4.99 29.29 18.01
C ALA A 248 4.30 30.54 17.44
N HIS A 249 2.98 30.56 17.44
CA HIS A 249 2.13 31.60 16.89
C HIS A 249 1.07 32.05 17.90
N PRO A 250 1.39 32.89 18.89
CA PRO A 250 0.44 33.32 19.92
C PRO A 250 -0.81 34.03 19.39
N ALA A 251 -0.77 34.55 18.15
CA ALA A 251 -1.91 35.16 17.48
C ALA A 251 -2.82 34.15 16.75
N ASP A 252 -2.47 32.85 16.72
CA ASP A 252 -3.30 31.80 16.11
C ASP A 252 -4.52 31.52 16.98
N MET A 253 -5.63 32.20 16.65
CA MET A 253 -6.90 32.06 17.36
C MET A 253 -7.51 30.66 17.22
N LEU A 254 -7.22 29.94 16.11
CA LEU A 254 -7.73 28.59 15.91
C LEU A 254 -7.05 27.60 16.86
N ALA A 255 -5.72 27.67 16.97
CA ALA A 255 -4.96 26.83 17.90
C ALA A 255 -5.37 27.09 19.36
N ARG A 256 -5.57 28.36 19.73
CA ARG A 256 -6.05 28.75 21.07
C ARG A 256 -7.47 28.25 21.33
N GLY A 257 -8.38 28.42 20.38
CA GLY A 257 -9.76 27.93 20.49
C GLY A 257 -9.84 26.39 20.61
N TRP A 258 -8.96 25.66 19.94
CA TRP A 258 -8.85 24.22 20.11
C TRP A 258 -8.44 23.82 21.53
N LEU A 259 -7.50 24.54 22.16
CA LEU A 259 -7.08 24.27 23.54
C LEU A 259 -8.22 24.58 24.51
N GLU A 260 -8.93 25.71 24.33
CA GLU A 260 -10.06 26.13 25.17
C GLU A 260 -11.24 25.15 25.07
N ALA A 261 -11.54 24.67 23.86
CA ALA A 261 -12.62 23.70 23.61
C ALA A 261 -12.25 22.27 24.03
N SER A 262 -10.97 21.99 24.32
CA SER A 262 -10.52 20.68 24.75
C SER A 262 -10.91 20.38 26.20
N PRO A 263 -10.82 19.11 26.64
CA PRO A 263 -11.02 18.77 28.06
C PRO A 263 -10.07 19.47 29.04
N LEU A 264 -8.99 20.08 28.54
CA LEU A 264 -8.03 20.83 29.36
C LEU A 264 -8.52 22.27 29.66
N GLY A 265 -9.29 22.86 28.75
CA GLY A 265 -9.95 24.14 28.92
C GLY A 265 -9.03 25.38 28.93
N GLU A 266 -9.65 26.54 29.15
CA GLU A 266 -8.95 27.81 29.23
C GLU A 266 -7.87 27.87 30.33
N PRO A 267 -8.07 27.30 31.55
CA PRO A 267 -7.04 27.32 32.59
C PRO A 267 -5.70 26.70 32.12
N PHE A 268 -5.79 25.58 31.40
CA PHE A 268 -4.60 24.98 30.83
C PHE A 268 -3.93 25.88 29.78
N ARG A 269 -4.72 26.49 28.89
CA ARG A 269 -4.18 27.39 27.86
C ARG A 269 -3.39 28.55 28.49
N LEU A 270 -3.95 29.22 29.48
CA LEU A 270 -3.29 30.34 30.18
C LEU A 270 -1.99 29.89 30.88
N GLU A 271 -2.01 28.75 31.53
CA GLU A 271 -0.82 28.18 32.12
C GLU A 271 0.20 27.79 31.05
N TRP A 272 -0.22 27.14 29.96
CA TRP A 272 0.60 26.67 28.85
C TRP A 272 1.40 27.78 28.15
N GLU A 273 0.76 28.92 27.89
CA GLU A 273 1.42 30.12 27.34
C GLU A 273 2.59 30.57 28.20
N ARG A 274 2.56 30.32 29.48
CA ARG A 274 3.61 30.71 30.44
C ARG A 274 4.72 29.69 30.59
N ILE A 275 4.39 28.39 30.57
CA ILE A 275 5.35 27.33 30.92
C ILE A 275 5.81 26.52 29.71
N GLY A 276 5.06 26.53 28.60
CA GLY A 276 5.27 25.64 27.47
C GLY A 276 6.67 25.74 26.85
N TRP A 277 7.18 26.98 26.66
CA TRP A 277 8.54 27.19 26.14
C TRP A 277 9.60 26.63 27.10
N ARG A 278 9.41 26.75 28.41
CA ARG A 278 10.34 26.19 29.39
C ARG A 278 10.37 24.67 29.28
N ILE A 279 9.19 24.03 29.25
CA ILE A 279 9.10 22.57 29.10
C ILE A 279 9.79 22.12 27.81
N LEU A 280 9.54 22.80 26.70
CA LEU A 280 10.15 22.47 25.41
C LEU A 280 11.68 22.57 25.46
N HIS A 281 12.23 23.62 26.09
CA HIS A 281 13.68 23.80 26.18
C HIS A 281 14.34 22.79 27.12
N GLU A 282 13.75 22.54 28.28
CA GLU A 282 14.30 21.66 29.31
C GLU A 282 14.12 20.17 28.96
N ASN A 283 12.91 19.78 28.51
CA ASN A 283 12.51 18.39 28.40
C ASN A 283 12.23 17.93 26.96
N GLY A 284 12.35 18.84 25.96
CA GLY A 284 12.12 18.54 24.56
C GLY A 284 10.65 18.36 24.20
N PHE A 285 10.42 17.89 22.98
CA PHE A 285 9.07 17.58 22.48
C PHE A 285 8.45 16.39 23.21
N HIS A 286 9.24 15.43 23.63
CA HIS A 286 8.76 14.33 24.46
C HIS A 286 8.18 14.87 25.79
N GLY A 287 8.87 15.81 26.45
CA GLY A 287 8.36 16.45 27.66
C GLY A 287 7.07 17.24 27.42
N VAL A 288 6.94 17.90 26.28
CA VAL A 288 5.68 18.57 25.87
C VAL A 288 4.54 17.58 25.74
N VAL A 289 4.77 16.47 25.06
CA VAL A 289 3.76 15.41 24.88
C VAL A 289 3.35 14.80 26.22
N GLU A 290 4.30 14.49 27.09
CA GLU A 290 4.03 13.96 28.43
C GLU A 290 3.21 14.93 29.29
N GLU A 291 3.53 16.22 29.27
CA GLU A 291 2.80 17.25 30.02
C GLU A 291 1.33 17.33 29.59
N ILE A 292 1.10 17.33 28.27
CA ILE A 292 -0.26 17.42 27.72
C ILE A 292 -1.04 16.13 28.00
N LEU A 293 -0.45 14.96 27.71
CA LEU A 293 -1.13 13.67 27.89
C LEU A 293 -1.38 13.36 29.37
N GLY A 294 -0.48 13.78 30.27
CA GLY A 294 -0.63 13.59 31.71
C GLY A 294 -1.78 14.35 32.34
N ARG A 295 -2.24 15.43 31.67
CA ARG A 295 -3.38 16.25 32.14
C ARG A 295 -4.73 15.77 31.58
N ILE A 296 -4.74 14.85 30.64
CA ILE A 296 -5.99 14.31 30.10
C ILE A 296 -6.59 13.31 31.08
N PRO A 297 -7.86 13.46 31.45
CA PRO A 297 -8.52 12.52 32.35
C PRO A 297 -8.46 11.08 31.83
N SER A 298 -8.06 10.14 32.66
CA SER A 298 -7.95 8.71 32.29
C SER A 298 -9.30 8.09 31.89
N SER A 299 -10.42 8.70 32.28
CA SER A 299 -11.78 8.33 31.87
C SER A 299 -12.06 8.54 30.37
N LEU A 300 -11.25 9.36 29.68
CA LEU A 300 -11.35 9.59 28.25
C LEU A 300 -10.47 8.65 27.42
N GLY A 301 -9.74 7.71 28.07
CA GLY A 301 -8.79 6.82 27.44
C GLY A 301 -9.36 5.44 27.15
N ASP A 302 -9.96 5.23 25.97
CA ASP A 302 -10.19 3.89 25.46
C ASP A 302 -8.86 3.22 25.04
N ALA A 303 -8.91 1.95 24.60
CA ALA A 303 -7.71 1.21 24.16
C ALA A 303 -7.01 1.92 22.97
N PHE A 304 -7.78 2.54 22.08
CA PHE A 304 -7.27 3.28 20.93
C PHE A 304 -6.51 4.56 21.38
N ALA A 305 -7.07 5.34 22.28
CA ALA A 305 -6.42 6.53 22.82
C ALA A 305 -5.11 6.21 23.54
N LYS A 306 -5.06 5.11 24.30
CA LYS A 306 -3.84 4.63 24.97
C LYS A 306 -2.75 4.25 23.98
N GLU A 307 -3.11 3.52 22.93
CA GLU A 307 -2.18 3.15 21.87
C GLU A 307 -1.62 4.38 21.14
N ARG A 308 -2.52 5.33 20.77
CA ARG A 308 -2.10 6.59 20.14
C ARG A 308 -1.20 7.40 21.04
N ALA A 309 -1.51 7.51 22.32
CA ALA A 309 -0.65 8.18 23.30
C ALA A 309 0.76 7.57 23.34
N SER A 310 0.89 6.24 23.26
CA SER A 310 2.18 5.57 23.21
C SER A 310 2.97 5.92 21.93
N LEU A 311 2.31 5.90 20.77
CA LEU A 311 2.92 6.27 19.50
C LEU A 311 3.36 7.74 19.46
N LEU A 312 2.56 8.63 20.02
CA LEU A 312 2.87 10.05 20.09
C LEU A 312 4.12 10.31 20.96
N ARG A 313 4.28 9.59 22.07
CA ARG A 313 5.48 9.63 22.92
C ARG A 313 6.71 9.18 22.15
N GLU A 314 6.61 8.03 21.46
CA GLU A 314 7.69 7.50 20.66
C GLU A 314 8.13 8.45 19.54
N MET A 315 7.17 9.03 18.82
CA MET A 315 7.46 10.02 17.77
C MET A 315 8.19 11.25 18.32
N ALA A 316 7.70 11.81 19.42
CA ALA A 316 8.34 12.96 20.06
C ALA A 316 9.76 12.63 20.52
N TYR A 317 9.96 11.48 21.15
CA TYR A 317 11.28 11.00 21.54
C TYR A 317 12.22 10.83 20.33
N ARG A 318 11.76 10.23 19.24
CA ARG A 318 12.55 10.07 18.01
C ARG A 318 12.99 11.43 17.44
N PHE A 319 12.12 12.41 17.45
CA PHE A 319 12.46 13.75 16.95
C PHE A 319 13.49 14.43 17.87
N ASP A 320 13.37 14.28 19.17
CA ASP A 320 14.32 14.85 20.14
C ASP A 320 15.75 14.31 19.94
N GLN A 321 15.93 13.09 19.39
CA GLN A 321 17.25 12.55 19.02
C GLN A 321 17.92 13.37 17.92
N THR A 322 17.21 14.20 17.18
CA THR A 322 17.78 15.12 16.20
C THR A 322 18.46 16.34 16.87
N GLY A 323 18.20 16.58 18.16
CA GLY A 323 18.66 17.74 18.90
C GLY A 323 17.97 19.06 18.53
N SER A 324 16.99 19.02 17.60
CA SER A 324 16.25 20.21 17.17
C SER A 324 15.21 20.62 18.21
N ARG A 325 15.02 21.94 18.41
CA ARG A 325 13.92 22.55 19.19
C ARG A 325 13.03 23.42 18.32
N ASP A 326 13.14 23.27 17.01
CA ASP A 326 12.32 24.00 16.03
C ASP A 326 10.91 23.40 15.98
N VAL A 327 9.93 24.21 16.40
CA VAL A 327 8.51 23.79 16.49
C VAL A 327 7.94 23.53 15.10
N GLU A 328 8.25 24.35 14.08
CA GLU A 328 7.75 24.17 12.72
C GLU A 328 8.25 22.88 12.09
N ARG A 329 9.55 22.60 12.29
CA ARG A 329 10.16 21.36 11.82
C ARG A 329 9.55 20.13 12.52
N PHE A 330 9.27 20.23 13.82
CA PHE A 330 8.59 19.18 14.56
C PHE A 330 7.16 18.97 14.07
N LEU A 331 6.37 20.04 13.90
CA LEU A 331 4.99 19.95 13.44
C LEU A 331 4.88 19.35 12.04
N ARG A 332 5.83 19.62 11.16
CA ARG A 332 5.91 18.99 9.85
C ARG A 332 6.19 17.49 9.98
N PHE A 333 7.23 17.11 10.72
CA PHE A 333 7.53 15.71 11.03
C PHE A 333 6.32 15.02 11.67
N TRP A 334 5.70 15.64 12.66
CA TRP A 334 4.54 15.14 13.40
C TRP A 334 3.32 14.83 12.52
N LYS A 335 3.06 15.65 11.53
CA LYS A 335 1.94 15.50 10.60
C LYS A 335 2.23 14.53 9.45
N GLU A 336 3.48 14.47 9.01
CA GLU A 336 3.88 13.76 7.80
C GLU A 336 4.54 12.39 8.08
N GLN A 337 4.94 12.12 9.32
CA GLN A 337 5.62 10.87 9.66
C GLN A 337 4.62 9.73 9.80
N PRO A 338 4.62 8.77 8.85
CA PRO A 338 3.79 7.58 8.99
C PRO A 338 4.38 6.61 10.02
N VAL A 339 3.52 6.04 10.84
CA VAL A 339 3.87 4.93 11.71
C VAL A 339 3.16 3.67 11.22
N ARG A 340 3.91 2.61 11.02
CA ARG A 340 3.33 1.29 10.73
C ARG A 340 3.12 0.55 12.04
N LEU A 341 1.89 0.14 12.29
CA LEU A 341 1.60 -0.75 13.41
C LEU A 341 2.13 -2.15 13.09
N PRO A 342 2.71 -2.85 14.07
CA PRO A 342 3.04 -4.26 13.91
C PRO A 342 1.78 -5.09 13.64
N GLU A 343 1.95 -6.26 13.01
CA GLU A 343 0.85 -7.23 12.84
C GLU A 343 0.29 -7.58 14.22
N MET A 344 -0.95 -7.15 14.50
CA MET A 344 -1.60 -7.40 15.79
C MET A 344 -2.50 -8.62 15.68
N THR A 345 -2.24 -9.63 16.48
CA THR A 345 -3.12 -10.80 16.61
C THR A 345 -4.34 -10.48 17.49
N GLY A 346 -5.46 -11.13 17.22
CA GLY A 346 -6.69 -10.91 17.97
C GLY A 346 -7.43 -9.62 17.60
N THR A 347 -7.03 -8.94 16.52
CA THR A 347 -7.59 -7.66 16.07
C THR A 347 -8.13 -7.75 14.65
N VAL A 348 -9.04 -6.83 14.32
CA VAL A 348 -9.56 -6.63 12.97
C VAL A 348 -8.95 -5.37 12.38
N GLN A 349 -8.29 -5.49 11.25
CA GLN A 349 -7.68 -4.38 10.53
C GLN A 349 -8.48 -4.10 9.26
N VAL A 350 -9.02 -2.89 9.11
CA VAL A 350 -9.75 -2.47 7.91
C VAL A 350 -8.82 -1.65 7.03
N MET A 351 -8.61 -2.08 5.78
CA MET A 351 -7.69 -1.39 4.87
C MET A 351 -8.09 -1.54 3.41
N THR A 352 -7.49 -0.73 2.55
CA THR A 352 -7.66 -0.92 1.11
C THR A 352 -6.79 -2.07 0.59
N ILE A 353 -7.24 -2.71 -0.51
CA ILE A 353 -6.48 -3.77 -1.18
C ILE A 353 -5.06 -3.30 -1.54
N HIS A 354 -4.89 -2.04 -1.96
CA HIS A 354 -3.59 -1.47 -2.27
C HIS A 354 -2.63 -1.45 -1.06
N LYS A 355 -3.14 -1.15 0.12
CA LYS A 355 -2.36 -1.14 1.36
C LYS A 355 -2.02 -2.54 1.86
N ALA A 356 -2.87 -3.52 1.53
CA ALA A 356 -2.65 -4.91 1.88
C ALA A 356 -1.58 -5.61 1.04
N LYS A 357 -1.14 -4.99 -0.10
CA LYS A 357 -0.07 -5.56 -0.93
C LYS A 357 1.22 -5.72 -0.11
N GLY A 358 1.87 -6.88 -0.24
CA GLY A 358 3.04 -7.26 0.56
C GLY A 358 2.71 -7.85 1.94
N LEU A 359 1.55 -7.53 2.53
CA LEU A 359 1.13 -8.05 3.84
C LEU A 359 0.50 -9.46 3.73
N GLY A 360 0.28 -10.10 4.88
CA GLY A 360 -0.43 -11.37 4.97
C GLY A 360 -1.10 -11.53 6.32
N PHE A 361 -2.33 -12.05 6.35
CA PHE A 361 -3.15 -12.18 7.55
C PHE A 361 -3.65 -13.61 7.70
N ASP A 362 -3.87 -14.05 8.94
CA ASP A 362 -4.45 -15.37 9.17
C ASP A 362 -5.84 -15.48 8.53
N VAL A 363 -6.63 -14.43 8.67
CA VAL A 363 -7.99 -14.34 8.12
C VAL A 363 -8.10 -13.08 7.25
N VAL A 364 -8.66 -13.23 6.06
CA VAL A 364 -9.00 -12.11 5.18
C VAL A 364 -10.47 -12.16 4.83
N VAL A 365 -11.14 -11.02 4.97
CA VAL A 365 -12.51 -10.79 4.47
C VAL A 365 -12.43 -9.77 3.35
N VAL A 366 -12.91 -10.10 2.16
CA VAL A 366 -12.98 -9.17 1.02
C VAL A 366 -14.42 -8.77 0.81
N THR A 367 -14.68 -7.47 0.75
CA THR A 367 -16.02 -6.87 0.59
C THR A 367 -16.10 -5.97 -0.64
N GLU A 368 -17.25 -5.33 -0.89
CA GLU A 368 -17.49 -4.42 -2.04
C GLU A 368 -17.28 -5.09 -3.42
N LEU A 369 -17.56 -6.36 -3.52
CA LEU A 369 -17.35 -7.18 -4.72
C LEU A 369 -18.35 -6.87 -5.85
N GLU A 370 -19.49 -6.27 -5.53
CA GLU A 370 -20.55 -5.85 -6.45
C GLU A 370 -20.29 -4.51 -7.12
N ARG A 371 -19.37 -3.70 -6.58
CA ARG A 371 -19.11 -2.35 -7.10
C ARG A 371 -18.28 -2.39 -8.38
N PRO A 372 -18.72 -1.69 -9.44
CA PRO A 372 -17.88 -1.48 -10.59
C PRO A 372 -16.70 -0.60 -10.19
N LEU A 373 -15.48 -1.00 -10.52
CA LEU A 373 -14.32 -0.14 -10.35
C LEU A 373 -14.46 1.05 -11.30
N ARG A 374 -14.59 2.25 -10.74
CA ARG A 374 -14.69 3.48 -11.53
C ARG A 374 -13.33 3.79 -12.17
N ARG A 375 -13.37 4.22 -13.43
CA ARG A 375 -12.19 4.72 -14.14
C ARG A 375 -11.58 5.87 -13.36
N ARG A 376 -10.31 5.72 -12.94
CA ARG A 376 -9.57 6.79 -12.29
C ARG A 376 -9.06 7.78 -13.32
N GLY A 377 -9.81 8.86 -13.54
CA GLY A 377 -9.38 10.01 -14.31
C GLY A 377 -9.77 9.96 -15.80
N ASN A 378 -9.90 11.15 -16.35
CA ASN A 378 -10.23 11.36 -17.77
C ASN A 378 -8.98 11.55 -18.62
N LEU A 379 -7.84 10.91 -18.28
CA LEU A 379 -6.60 11.02 -19.05
C LEU A 379 -6.46 9.84 -20.00
N LEU A 380 -6.32 10.12 -21.28
CA LEU A 380 -5.97 9.16 -22.32
C LEU A 380 -4.50 9.34 -22.68
N ARG A 381 -3.76 8.24 -22.73
CA ARG A 381 -2.41 8.20 -23.26
C ARG A 381 -2.47 7.87 -24.75
N ILE A 382 -2.05 8.81 -25.58
CA ILE A 382 -1.95 8.61 -27.01
C ILE A 382 -0.51 8.19 -27.30
N GLU A 383 -0.33 7.00 -27.88
CA GLU A 383 0.97 6.54 -28.36
C GLU A 383 1.10 6.94 -29.83
N GLU A 384 2.24 7.50 -30.21
CA GLU A 384 2.58 7.67 -31.61
C GLU A 384 3.01 6.35 -32.23
N ASP A 385 2.52 6.02 -33.42
CA ASP A 385 2.86 4.77 -34.16
C ASP A 385 4.37 4.65 -34.45
N SER A 386 5.13 5.73 -34.33
CA SER A 386 6.59 5.79 -34.54
C SER A 386 7.43 5.52 -33.28
N GLY A 387 6.82 5.16 -32.14
CA GLY A 387 7.55 4.96 -30.88
C GLY A 387 8.04 6.23 -30.20
N GLY A 388 7.56 7.41 -30.63
CA GLY A 388 7.81 8.70 -30.03
C GLY A 388 7.16 8.86 -28.65
N ALA A 389 7.48 9.96 -27.96
CA ALA A 389 6.87 10.32 -26.68
C ALA A 389 5.38 10.60 -26.90
N GLY A 390 4.52 9.66 -26.50
CA GLY A 390 3.09 9.82 -26.57
C GLY A 390 2.59 11.00 -25.73
N GLY A 391 1.51 11.63 -26.19
CA GLY A 391 0.84 12.72 -25.48
C GLY A 391 -0.11 12.20 -24.42
N LEU A 392 -0.34 13.02 -23.38
CA LEU A 392 -1.45 12.84 -22.44
C LEU A 392 -2.56 13.81 -22.85
N LEU A 393 -3.76 13.30 -23.03
CA LEU A 393 -4.93 14.09 -23.36
C LEU A 393 -6.01 13.90 -22.29
N LEU A 394 -6.62 14.99 -21.87
CA LEU A 394 -7.86 14.92 -21.11
C LEU A 394 -8.95 14.35 -22.04
N ALA A 395 -9.54 13.21 -21.67
CA ALA A 395 -10.51 12.54 -22.50
C ALA A 395 -11.71 13.46 -22.78
N PRO A 396 -12.03 13.76 -24.05
CA PRO A 396 -13.25 14.45 -24.38
C PRO A 396 -14.46 13.55 -24.16
N GLY A 397 -15.65 14.11 -24.24
CA GLY A 397 -16.88 13.34 -24.09
C GLY A 397 -16.95 12.13 -25.04
N LYS A 398 -17.59 11.05 -24.60
CA LYS A 398 -17.67 9.74 -25.28
C LYS A 398 -17.98 9.85 -26.79
N ALA A 399 -18.92 10.71 -27.17
CA ALA A 399 -19.31 10.95 -28.56
C ALA A 399 -18.15 11.49 -29.44
N ILE A 400 -17.17 12.17 -28.86
CA ILE A 400 -16.00 12.68 -29.60
C ILE A 400 -14.95 11.57 -29.69
N VAL A 401 -14.73 10.82 -28.58
CA VAL A 401 -13.80 9.69 -28.54
C VAL A 401 -14.16 8.66 -29.62
N GLU A 402 -15.42 8.31 -29.75
CA GLU A 402 -15.91 7.33 -30.73
C GLU A 402 -15.73 7.78 -32.22
N LYS A 403 -15.73 9.09 -32.47
CA LYS A 403 -15.57 9.64 -33.84
C LYS A 403 -14.13 9.77 -34.31
N ILE A 404 -13.16 9.76 -33.38
CA ILE A 404 -11.74 9.94 -33.70
C ILE A 404 -11.02 8.62 -33.51
N PRO A 405 -10.60 7.92 -34.60
CA PRO A 405 -10.03 6.55 -34.47
C PRO A 405 -8.85 6.43 -33.52
N ALA A 406 -7.96 7.43 -33.48
CA ALA A 406 -6.82 7.44 -32.57
C ALA A 406 -7.26 7.52 -31.09
N LEU A 407 -8.31 8.29 -30.79
CA LEU A 407 -8.85 8.39 -29.43
C LEU A 407 -9.64 7.14 -29.05
N ALA A 408 -10.39 6.57 -29.98
CA ALA A 408 -11.11 5.31 -29.76
C ALA A 408 -10.14 4.17 -29.41
N LYS A 409 -9.06 4.02 -30.19
CA LYS A 409 -7.99 3.04 -29.94
C LYS A 409 -7.31 3.27 -28.58
N ALA A 410 -7.02 4.53 -28.24
CA ALA A 410 -6.42 4.85 -26.95
C ALA A 410 -7.37 4.56 -25.77
N ALA A 411 -8.67 4.84 -25.95
CA ALA A 411 -9.69 4.55 -24.94
C ALA A 411 -9.88 3.03 -24.74
N GLU A 412 -9.95 2.27 -25.83
CA GLU A 412 -10.05 0.80 -25.79
C GLU A 412 -8.86 0.19 -25.06
N LYS A 413 -7.63 0.63 -25.40
CA LYS A 413 -6.42 0.17 -24.72
C LYS A 413 -6.43 0.51 -23.23
N ALA A 414 -6.85 1.73 -22.87
CA ALA A 414 -6.97 2.13 -21.47
C ALA A 414 -8.01 1.30 -20.71
N GLU A 415 -9.12 0.95 -21.34
CA GLU A 415 -10.14 0.08 -20.76
C GLU A 415 -9.65 -1.36 -20.58
N GLU A 416 -8.91 -1.90 -21.53
CA GLU A 416 -8.27 -3.23 -21.39
C GLU A 416 -7.25 -3.27 -20.24
N GLU A 417 -6.42 -2.24 -20.11
CA GLU A 417 -5.46 -2.13 -19.01
C GLU A 417 -6.17 -2.02 -17.67
N GLU A 418 -7.25 -1.26 -17.58
CA GLU A 418 -8.09 -1.15 -16.39
C GLU A 418 -8.76 -2.49 -16.03
N ARG A 419 -9.32 -3.21 -17.01
CA ARG A 419 -9.90 -4.54 -16.79
C ARG A 419 -8.86 -5.54 -16.27
N PHE A 420 -7.63 -5.48 -16.77
CA PHE A 420 -6.56 -6.31 -16.27
C PHE A 420 -6.16 -5.93 -14.84
N GLU A 421 -6.06 -4.63 -14.53
CA GLU A 421 -5.75 -4.14 -13.18
C GLU A 421 -6.83 -4.56 -12.17
N ARG A 422 -8.10 -4.64 -12.57
CA ARG A 422 -9.19 -5.17 -11.74
C ARG A 422 -8.95 -6.64 -11.36
N LEU A 423 -8.51 -7.48 -12.30
CA LEU A 423 -8.13 -8.86 -12.00
C LEU A 423 -6.93 -8.91 -11.04
N CYS A 424 -5.93 -8.05 -11.24
CA CYS A 424 -4.80 -7.95 -10.33
C CYS A 424 -5.23 -7.55 -8.90
N LEU A 425 -6.15 -6.58 -8.76
CA LEU A 425 -6.66 -6.17 -7.45
C LEU A 425 -7.34 -7.32 -6.72
N LEU A 426 -8.21 -8.05 -7.43
CA LEU A 426 -8.87 -9.22 -6.84
C LEU A 426 -7.82 -10.29 -6.46
N TYR A 427 -6.89 -10.60 -7.35
CA TYR A 427 -5.83 -11.57 -7.08
C TYR A 427 -4.98 -11.20 -5.86
N VAL A 428 -4.58 -9.92 -5.76
CA VAL A 428 -3.88 -9.42 -4.58
C VAL A 428 -4.72 -9.63 -3.33
N ALA A 429 -6.01 -9.27 -3.35
CA ALA A 429 -6.89 -9.43 -2.20
C ALA A 429 -6.99 -10.89 -1.74
N LEU A 430 -7.23 -11.82 -2.67
CA LEU A 430 -7.42 -13.23 -2.37
C LEU A 430 -6.13 -13.90 -1.84
N THR A 431 -4.97 -13.45 -2.32
CA THR A 431 -3.67 -14.02 -1.94
C THR A 431 -3.08 -13.44 -0.64
N ARG A 432 -3.82 -12.55 0.07
CA ARG A 432 -3.38 -12.03 1.39
C ARG A 432 -3.68 -13.00 2.53
N ALA A 433 -4.63 -13.93 2.35
CA ALA A 433 -5.01 -14.88 3.38
C ALA A 433 -3.97 -15.99 3.58
N ARG A 434 -3.60 -16.24 4.83
CA ARG A 434 -2.75 -17.36 5.21
C ARG A 434 -3.58 -18.61 5.47
N ARG A 435 -4.67 -18.49 6.23
CA ARG A 435 -5.48 -19.62 6.73
C ARG A 435 -6.91 -19.60 6.25
N GLU A 436 -7.60 -18.46 6.39
CA GLU A 436 -9.03 -18.37 6.09
C GLU A 436 -9.31 -17.18 5.18
N LEU A 437 -10.13 -17.40 4.15
CA LEU A 437 -10.56 -16.40 3.19
C LEU A 437 -12.07 -16.38 3.09
N TYR A 438 -12.65 -15.21 3.34
CA TYR A 438 -14.09 -14.96 3.23
C TYR A 438 -14.32 -13.90 2.15
N LEU A 439 -15.11 -14.24 1.14
CA LEU A 439 -15.55 -13.31 0.12
C LEU A 439 -17.01 -13.00 0.41
N LEU A 440 -17.32 -11.75 0.77
CA LEU A 440 -18.67 -11.34 1.16
C LEU A 440 -19.17 -10.27 0.20
N ALA A 441 -20.22 -10.60 -0.55
CA ALA A 441 -20.91 -9.70 -1.47
C ALA A 441 -22.35 -9.43 -1.00
N GLU A 442 -22.95 -8.36 -1.49
CA GLU A 442 -24.37 -8.10 -1.34
C GLU A 442 -25.16 -8.86 -2.42
N ALA A 443 -26.22 -9.55 -2.03
CA ALA A 443 -27.09 -10.23 -2.97
C ALA A 443 -27.90 -9.19 -3.77
N SER A 444 -27.81 -9.24 -5.11
CA SER A 444 -28.50 -8.25 -5.96
C SER A 444 -30.02 -8.48 -6.00
N ALA A 445 -30.78 -7.44 -5.69
CA ALA A 445 -32.23 -7.44 -5.91
C ALA A 445 -32.62 -7.44 -7.41
N LYS A 446 -31.71 -7.06 -8.30
CA LYS A 446 -31.98 -6.83 -9.75
C LYS A 446 -31.98 -8.08 -10.64
N GLU A 447 -31.70 -9.27 -10.12
CA GLU A 447 -31.84 -10.50 -10.94
C GLU A 447 -33.29 -10.86 -11.32
N ARG A 448 -34.27 -10.14 -10.79
CA ARG A 448 -35.71 -10.34 -11.14
C ARG A 448 -36.25 -9.44 -12.25
N GLY A 449 -35.48 -8.49 -12.76
CA GLY A 449 -35.92 -7.59 -13.83
C GLY A 449 -34.80 -7.29 -14.81
N LYS A 450 -34.97 -7.68 -16.08
CA LYS A 450 -34.09 -7.28 -17.18
C LYS A 450 -34.02 -5.76 -17.26
N SER A 451 -32.91 -5.15 -16.94
CA SER A 451 -32.66 -3.72 -17.16
C SER A 451 -32.26 -3.49 -18.61
N ALA A 452 -33.00 -2.62 -19.31
CA ALA A 452 -32.65 -2.08 -20.62
C ALA A 452 -31.56 -1.01 -20.43
N GLY A 453 -30.31 -1.43 -20.36
CA GLY A 453 -29.11 -0.56 -20.40
C GLY A 453 -27.97 -1.43 -20.91
N GLY A 454 -27.08 -0.84 -21.75
CA GLY A 454 -25.97 -1.57 -22.39
C GLY A 454 -25.10 -2.35 -21.42
N PRO A 455 -24.14 -3.16 -21.90
CA PRO A 455 -23.37 -4.07 -21.06
C PRO A 455 -22.63 -3.30 -19.97
N ALA A 456 -23.12 -3.45 -18.73
CA ALA A 456 -22.45 -2.90 -17.57
C ALA A 456 -21.05 -3.53 -17.42
N ALA A 457 -20.09 -2.76 -16.95
CA ALA A 457 -18.76 -3.30 -16.67
C ALA A 457 -18.86 -4.47 -15.69
N PRO A 458 -18.18 -5.61 -15.93
CA PRO A 458 -18.27 -6.79 -15.09
C PRO A 458 -17.79 -6.46 -13.67
N THR A 459 -18.49 -6.98 -12.67
CA THR A 459 -18.12 -6.84 -11.27
C THR A 459 -17.34 -8.06 -10.80
N HIS A 460 -16.59 -7.92 -9.69
CA HIS A 460 -15.95 -9.07 -9.07
C HIS A 460 -16.99 -10.11 -8.57
N ARG A 461 -18.14 -9.64 -8.08
CA ARG A 461 -19.26 -10.52 -7.70
C ARG A 461 -19.70 -11.43 -8.84
N GLU A 462 -19.87 -10.87 -10.05
CA GLU A 462 -20.26 -11.65 -11.21
C GLU A 462 -19.22 -12.72 -11.57
N LEU A 463 -17.92 -12.38 -11.56
CA LEU A 463 -16.84 -13.33 -11.76
C LEU A 463 -16.90 -14.45 -10.73
N LEU A 464 -16.96 -14.11 -9.44
CA LEU A 464 -16.97 -15.08 -8.34
C LEU A 464 -18.20 -15.99 -8.42
N ARG A 465 -19.36 -15.44 -8.72
CA ARG A 465 -20.59 -16.22 -8.85
C ARG A 465 -20.54 -17.21 -10.00
N ARG A 466 -19.99 -16.82 -11.13
CA ARG A 466 -19.85 -17.70 -12.32
C ARG A 466 -18.75 -18.75 -12.19
N THR A 467 -17.77 -18.51 -11.33
CA THR A 467 -16.64 -19.44 -11.15
C THR A 467 -16.77 -20.33 -9.92
N LEU A 468 -17.50 -19.90 -8.89
CA LEU A 468 -17.56 -20.56 -7.59
C LEU A 468 -18.95 -21.08 -7.21
N ALA A 469 -20.05 -20.47 -7.71
CA ALA A 469 -21.38 -20.90 -7.31
C ALA A 469 -21.72 -22.29 -7.91
N GLU A 470 -21.40 -23.32 -7.16
CA GLU A 470 -21.69 -24.71 -7.49
C GLU A 470 -22.58 -25.31 -6.40
N GLY A 471 -23.74 -25.87 -6.79
CA GLY A 471 -24.61 -26.59 -5.89
C GLY A 471 -25.70 -25.77 -5.20
N PRO A 472 -26.43 -26.36 -4.24
CA PRO A 472 -27.54 -25.71 -3.55
C PRO A 472 -27.04 -24.63 -2.59
N VAL A 473 -27.67 -23.45 -2.64
CA VAL A 473 -27.43 -22.36 -1.70
C VAL A 473 -27.90 -22.77 -0.31
N ARG A 474 -27.05 -22.62 0.70
CA ARG A 474 -27.39 -22.88 2.10
C ARG A 474 -27.14 -21.63 2.95
N SER A 475 -27.90 -21.43 3.99
CA SER A 475 -27.61 -20.36 4.95
C SER A 475 -26.36 -20.70 5.75
N LEU A 476 -25.49 -19.69 5.97
CA LEU A 476 -24.28 -19.82 6.79
C LEU A 476 -24.63 -20.27 8.23
N ARG A 477 -25.74 -19.71 8.74
CA ARG A 477 -26.31 -19.97 10.03
C ARG A 477 -27.79 -19.60 9.97
N GLU A 478 -28.65 -20.31 10.67
CA GLU A 478 -30.06 -19.99 10.74
C GLU A 478 -30.27 -18.57 11.26
N GLY A 479 -31.02 -17.74 10.51
CA GLY A 479 -31.28 -16.35 10.83
C GLY A 479 -30.15 -15.35 10.56
N SER A 480 -28.99 -15.76 10.02
CA SER A 480 -27.87 -14.86 9.76
C SER A 480 -28.07 -13.91 8.57
N GLY A 481 -29.02 -14.20 7.68
CA GLY A 481 -29.16 -13.44 6.43
C GLY A 481 -28.00 -13.61 5.44
N ILE A 482 -27.09 -14.57 5.66
CA ILE A 482 -25.91 -14.81 4.84
C ILE A 482 -26.01 -16.17 4.18
N ASP A 483 -25.92 -16.21 2.86
CA ASP A 483 -25.93 -17.40 2.05
C ASP A 483 -24.51 -17.84 1.69
N VAL A 484 -24.26 -19.16 1.74
CA VAL A 484 -23.01 -19.79 1.30
C VAL A 484 -23.21 -20.33 -0.10
N LEU A 485 -22.46 -19.80 -1.07
CA LEU A 485 -22.49 -20.23 -2.46
C LEU A 485 -21.33 -21.16 -2.79
N PHE A 486 -20.23 -21.03 -2.06
CA PHE A 486 -19.05 -21.89 -2.18
C PHE A 486 -18.35 -22.01 -0.84
N GLU A 487 -17.82 -23.19 -0.55
CA GLU A 487 -16.89 -23.37 0.56
C GLU A 487 -15.89 -24.51 0.28
N ARG A 488 -14.71 -24.37 0.85
CA ARG A 488 -13.64 -25.35 0.75
C ARG A 488 -12.87 -25.43 2.05
N GLY A 489 -12.50 -26.65 2.44
CA GLY A 489 -11.73 -26.90 3.66
C GLY A 489 -12.55 -26.82 4.94
N GLU A 490 -11.86 -26.81 6.06
CA GLU A 490 -12.48 -26.82 7.39
C GLU A 490 -11.93 -25.69 8.24
N ARG A 491 -12.82 -25.04 9.00
CA ARG A 491 -12.42 -24.08 10.02
C ARG A 491 -11.79 -24.83 11.18
N ARG A 492 -10.66 -24.37 11.66
CA ARG A 492 -10.11 -24.91 12.89
C ARG A 492 -11.07 -24.60 14.04
N LYS A 493 -11.55 -25.65 14.73
CA LYS A 493 -12.35 -25.49 15.96
C LYS A 493 -11.53 -24.72 16.98
N LEU A 494 -12.22 -23.92 17.83
CA LEU A 494 -11.60 -23.29 19.00
C LEU A 494 -10.97 -24.41 19.86
N GLU A 495 -9.65 -24.46 19.90
CA GLU A 495 -8.97 -25.24 20.92
C GLU A 495 -9.09 -24.46 22.23
N GLU A 496 -9.33 -25.16 23.33
CA GLU A 496 -9.36 -24.56 24.66
C GLU A 496 -8.09 -23.75 24.91
N PRO A 497 -8.18 -22.58 25.59
CA PRO A 497 -7.02 -21.73 25.83
C PRO A 497 -6.02 -22.47 26.74
N GLY A 498 -5.03 -23.07 26.16
CA GLY A 498 -4.01 -23.86 26.88
C GLY A 498 -2.91 -24.47 26.03
N SER A 499 -3.06 -24.56 24.73
CA SER A 499 -2.05 -25.17 23.87
C SER A 499 -1.83 -24.38 22.58
N VAL A 500 -1.14 -23.27 22.70
CA VAL A 500 -0.46 -22.70 21.54
C VAL A 500 1.00 -23.16 21.63
N PRO A 501 1.41 -24.19 20.90
CA PRO A 501 2.80 -24.32 20.54
C PRO A 501 3.08 -23.13 19.63
N VAL A 502 3.86 -22.19 20.07
CA VAL A 502 4.60 -21.33 19.16
C VAL A 502 5.56 -22.27 18.43
N GLU A 503 5.08 -22.93 17.37
CA GLU A 503 5.97 -23.47 16.38
C GLU A 503 6.75 -22.28 15.84
N LYS A 504 7.93 -22.08 16.40
CA LYS A 504 8.99 -21.37 15.70
C LYS A 504 9.17 -22.19 14.43
N GLU A 505 8.54 -21.74 13.33
CA GLU A 505 8.89 -22.23 12.01
C GLU A 505 10.41 -22.15 11.93
N SER A 506 11.04 -23.31 12.02
CA SER A 506 12.44 -23.43 11.68
C SER A 506 12.49 -23.15 10.18
N VAL A 507 12.83 -21.91 9.84
CA VAL A 507 13.26 -21.57 8.48
C VAL A 507 14.31 -22.65 8.15
N PRO A 508 14.10 -23.46 7.11
CA PRO A 508 15.12 -24.43 6.71
C PRO A 508 16.39 -23.63 6.48
N ARG A 509 17.38 -23.85 7.33
CA ARG A 509 18.70 -23.26 7.11
C ARG A 509 19.14 -23.77 5.74
N PRO A 510 19.55 -22.90 4.80
CA PRO A 510 20.15 -23.35 3.57
C PRO A 510 21.27 -24.31 3.95
N ALA A 511 21.28 -25.50 3.36
CA ALA A 511 22.18 -26.61 3.71
C ALA A 511 23.67 -26.31 3.46
N GLU A 512 23.99 -25.15 2.94
CA GLU A 512 25.37 -24.67 2.80
C GLU A 512 25.46 -23.24 3.30
N ALA A 513 26.13 -23.08 4.43
CA ALA A 513 26.56 -21.77 4.86
C ALA A 513 27.53 -21.23 3.80
N PHE A 514 27.10 -20.24 3.02
CA PHE A 514 28.04 -19.42 2.27
C PHE A 514 29.03 -18.83 3.27
N SER A 515 30.26 -19.35 3.25
CA SER A 515 31.34 -18.74 3.99
C SER A 515 31.68 -17.42 3.30
N PHE A 516 31.13 -16.35 3.80
CA PHE A 516 31.55 -15.00 3.44
C PHE A 516 32.97 -14.85 3.98
N HIS A 517 33.95 -14.93 3.10
CA HIS A 517 35.27 -14.40 3.39
C HIS A 517 35.20 -12.89 3.16
N PRO A 518 35.24 -12.06 4.21
CA PRO A 518 35.29 -10.63 4.03
C PRO A 518 36.63 -10.26 3.38
N ARG A 519 36.65 -10.22 2.06
CA ARG A 519 37.70 -9.48 1.37
C ARG A 519 37.39 -8.00 1.56
N SER A 520 38.15 -7.36 2.45
CA SER A 520 38.16 -5.94 2.77
C SER A 520 36.80 -5.34 3.11
N VAL A 521 36.69 -4.81 4.30
CA VAL A 521 35.60 -3.90 4.71
C VAL A 521 35.64 -2.70 3.74
N ARG A 522 34.86 -2.76 2.65
CA ARG A 522 34.56 -1.58 1.86
C ARG A 522 33.77 -0.64 2.76
N ARG A 523 34.35 0.49 3.10
CA ARG A 523 33.66 1.58 3.77
C ARG A 523 32.42 1.90 2.95
N MET A 524 31.22 1.78 3.55
CA MET A 524 29.99 2.23 2.89
C MET A 524 30.19 3.67 2.43
N PRO A 525 29.90 4.01 1.17
CA PRO A 525 29.88 5.38 0.75
C PRO A 525 28.78 6.10 1.51
N VAL A 526 29.17 6.93 2.45
CA VAL A 526 28.24 7.80 3.18
C VAL A 526 28.01 9.02 2.30
N ALA A 527 26.76 9.29 1.94
CA ALA A 527 26.43 10.50 1.20
C ALA A 527 27.03 11.73 1.89
N PRO A 528 27.61 12.69 1.15
CA PRO A 528 28.26 13.87 1.74
C PRO A 528 27.39 14.63 2.75
N SER A 529 26.07 14.65 2.53
CA SER A 529 25.07 15.22 3.43
C SER A 529 24.98 14.53 4.80
N ARG A 530 25.38 13.26 4.93
CA ARG A 530 25.44 12.56 6.23
C ARG A 530 26.68 12.88 7.05
N PHE A 531 27.72 13.42 6.44
CA PHE A 531 28.90 13.88 7.19
C PHE A 531 28.63 15.16 7.96
N GLU A 532 27.70 16.01 7.52
CA GLU A 532 27.35 17.25 8.22
C GLU A 532 26.58 17.02 9.52
N GLU A 533 25.83 15.91 9.62
CA GLU A 533 25.02 15.58 10.82
C GLU A 533 25.82 14.89 11.95
N ARG A 534 26.92 14.19 11.65
CA ARG A 534 27.68 13.41 12.67
C ARG A 534 28.78 14.15 13.38
N GLU A 535 29.11 15.38 13.00
CA GLU A 535 30.33 16.03 13.48
C GLU A 535 30.13 17.27 14.35
N ARG A 536 29.06 17.36 15.12
CA ARG A 536 29.01 18.34 16.23
C ARG A 536 29.72 17.86 17.51
N GLY A 537 30.44 16.77 17.46
CA GLY A 537 31.25 16.26 18.55
C GLY A 537 32.64 15.81 18.08
N GLN A 538 33.66 16.59 18.45
CA GLN A 538 35.12 16.34 18.43
C GLN A 538 35.89 16.78 17.19
N GLY A 539 36.62 17.88 17.39
CA GLY A 539 37.47 18.53 16.41
C GLY A 539 38.83 17.88 16.19
N VAL A 540 38.93 17.01 15.18
CA VAL A 540 40.24 16.48 14.74
C VAL A 540 40.57 16.79 13.25
N PHE A 541 39.64 17.34 12.44
CA PHE A 541 39.87 17.53 11.00
C PHE A 541 39.48 18.92 10.43
N THR A 542 39.67 19.97 11.17
CA THR A 542 39.27 21.33 10.78
C THR A 542 40.02 21.95 9.58
N PRO A 543 41.31 21.66 9.29
CA PRO A 543 42.00 22.31 8.16
C PRO A 543 41.65 21.75 6.77
N LEU A 544 41.40 20.45 6.66
CA LEU A 544 41.11 19.81 5.36
C LEU A 544 39.66 20.06 4.84
N ARG A 545 38.76 20.41 5.74
CA ARG A 545 37.33 20.66 5.40
C ARG A 545 37.11 21.99 4.65
N SER A 546 37.84 23.03 5.01
CA SER A 546 37.70 24.33 4.33
C SER A 546 38.24 24.27 2.90
N ALA A 547 39.29 23.49 2.68
CA ALA A 547 39.87 23.28 1.35
C ALA A 547 38.94 22.41 0.47
N GLY A 548 38.38 21.31 1.00
CA GLY A 548 37.46 20.44 0.26
C GLY A 548 36.16 21.13 -0.15
N ARG A 549 35.57 21.95 0.74
CA ARG A 549 34.38 22.75 0.41
C ARG A 549 34.68 23.84 -0.64
N LYS A 550 35.80 24.53 -0.52
CA LYS A 550 36.23 25.50 -1.52
C LYS A 550 36.46 24.85 -2.88
N TRP A 551 37.08 23.67 -2.89
CA TRP A 551 37.26 22.89 -4.11
C TRP A 551 35.92 22.41 -4.69
N GLY A 552 35.04 21.85 -3.90
CA GLY A 552 33.72 21.42 -4.33
C GLY A 552 32.88 22.56 -4.90
N SER A 553 32.87 23.72 -4.24
CA SER A 553 32.20 24.93 -4.73
C SER A 553 32.83 25.49 -6.00
N LEU A 554 34.15 25.48 -6.10
CA LEU A 554 34.89 25.91 -7.30
C LEU A 554 34.60 25.00 -8.49
N VAL A 555 34.64 23.68 -8.28
CA VAL A 555 34.31 22.68 -9.32
C VAL A 555 32.85 22.83 -9.75
N HIS A 556 31.91 23.05 -8.82
CA HIS A 556 30.50 23.30 -9.13
C HIS A 556 30.30 24.60 -9.93
N GLU A 557 31.02 25.68 -9.57
CA GLU A 557 30.97 26.94 -10.28
C GLU A 557 31.58 26.82 -11.68
N LEU A 558 32.70 26.12 -11.81
CA LEU A 558 33.35 25.87 -13.09
C LEU A 558 32.46 25.00 -14.01
N LEU A 559 31.85 23.93 -13.47
CA LEU A 559 30.95 23.08 -14.24
C LEU A 559 29.64 23.78 -14.61
N SER A 560 29.14 24.72 -13.82
CA SER A 560 27.94 25.50 -14.15
C SER A 560 28.16 26.46 -15.35
N ARG A 561 29.41 26.79 -15.67
CA ARG A 561 29.80 27.66 -16.81
C ARG A 561 30.04 26.88 -18.11
N VAL A 562 29.99 25.54 -18.06
CA VAL A 562 30.20 24.69 -19.24
C VAL A 562 28.83 24.36 -19.84
N GLU A 563 28.41 25.08 -20.88
CA GLU A 563 27.17 24.84 -21.60
C GLU A 563 27.24 23.59 -22.51
N ARG A 564 28.43 23.24 -22.99
CA ARG A 564 28.71 22.02 -23.79
C ARG A 564 30.05 21.43 -23.41
N ALA A 565 30.13 20.12 -23.31
CA ALA A 565 31.37 19.39 -23.05
C ALA A 565 32.13 19.12 -24.35
N ASP A 566 32.57 20.17 -25.01
CA ASP A 566 33.48 20.11 -26.16
C ASP A 566 34.90 20.54 -25.76
N ALA A 567 35.88 20.28 -26.64
CA ALA A 567 37.28 20.56 -26.36
C ALA A 567 37.55 22.05 -26.13
N ALA A 568 36.78 22.96 -26.75
CA ALA A 568 36.94 24.41 -26.64
C ALA A 568 36.38 24.93 -25.29
N SER A 569 35.31 24.34 -24.77
CA SER A 569 34.71 24.72 -23.49
C SER A 569 35.52 24.22 -22.27
N LEU A 570 36.45 23.26 -22.48
CA LEU A 570 37.31 22.74 -21.41
C LEU A 570 38.67 23.43 -21.34
N GLU A 571 39.09 24.17 -22.37
CA GLU A 571 40.38 24.90 -22.41
C GLU A 571 40.57 25.90 -21.26
N PRO A 572 39.56 26.71 -20.88
CA PRO A 572 39.67 27.63 -19.74
C PRO A 572 39.82 26.94 -18.38
N LEU A 573 39.48 25.66 -18.29
CA LEU A 573 39.54 24.86 -17.05
C LEU A 573 40.91 24.19 -16.85
N ARG A 574 41.78 24.23 -17.86
CA ARG A 574 43.13 23.66 -17.81
C ARG A 574 44.17 24.65 -17.28
N ARG A 575 43.84 25.92 -17.16
CA ARG A 575 44.63 26.96 -16.53
C ARG A 575 44.14 27.25 -15.12
#